data_cc1e8c51d80ed54a46d02a568d90f60a
#
_entry.id   cc1e8c51d80ed54a46d02a568d90f60a
#
_cell.length_a   1.000
_cell.length_b   1.000
_cell.length_c   1.000
_cell.angle_alpha   90.00
_cell.angle_beta   90.00
_cell.angle_gamma   90.00
#
_symmetry.space_group_name_H-M   'P 1'
#
loop_
_entity.id
_entity.type
_entity.pdbx_description
1 polymer ?
#
loop_
_entity_poly.entity_id
_entity_poly.type
_entity_poly.pdbx_seq_one_letter_code
_entity_poly.pdbx_strand_id
1 'polypeptide(L)'
;LWIASYNNGVTLYNYSTQQSVVTYKTDSEVLPLPSNTIRTILKDRENNLWVGTAEGLVVLNGKERFTSSPIFRKFSFATHQNNLLFQDNIVHIREAKNGDIWVGTLDNGLYYLKRNPSTNDWNYQWINVQKGLSNNCIKAISEDNNSFIWVATNKGLNRIDPQTLSVKIYQLNDGLANNEFSERAYIE
;
A
#
# COMPACT_ATOMS: atom_id res chain seq x y z
N LEU A 1 -2.29 0.49 -19.71
CA LEU A 1 -1.21 0.49 -18.72
C LEU A 1 -1.38 1.67 -17.78
N TRP A 2 -1.23 1.43 -16.46
CA TRP A 2 -1.14 2.49 -15.46
C TRP A 2 0.31 2.78 -15.13
N ILE A 3 0.69 4.05 -15.16
CA ILE A 3 2.06 4.51 -14.94
C ILE A 3 2.07 5.47 -13.76
N ALA A 4 2.87 5.16 -12.75
CA ALA A 4 3.10 6.01 -11.59
C ALA A 4 4.33 6.90 -11.81
N SER A 5 4.22 8.17 -11.47
CA SER A 5 5.31 9.13 -11.57
C SER A 5 5.65 9.72 -10.20
N TYR A 6 6.93 9.99 -9.97
CA TYR A 6 7.37 10.55 -8.69
C TYR A 6 6.80 11.96 -8.43
N ASN A 7 6.61 12.80 -9.46
CA ASN A 7 6.11 14.18 -9.31
C ASN A 7 5.01 14.55 -10.31
N ASN A 8 4.43 13.59 -11.02
CA ASN A 8 3.48 13.87 -12.11
C ASN A 8 2.19 13.02 -12.03
N GLY A 9 1.88 12.53 -10.85
CA GLY A 9 0.65 11.77 -10.61
C GLY A 9 0.61 10.39 -11.27
N VAL A 10 -0.59 9.96 -11.65
CA VAL A 10 -0.86 8.65 -12.26
C VAL A 10 -1.42 8.82 -13.66
N THR A 11 -0.79 8.18 -14.64
CA THR A 11 -1.20 8.24 -16.06
C THR A 11 -1.79 6.92 -16.50
N LEU A 12 -2.96 6.96 -17.12
CA LEU A 12 -3.48 5.87 -17.94
C LEU A 12 -2.90 6.00 -19.35
N TYR A 13 -2.13 5.02 -19.76
CA TYR A 13 -1.47 4.99 -21.06
C TYR A 13 -2.05 3.87 -21.93
N ASN A 14 -2.43 4.19 -23.16
CA ASN A 14 -2.83 3.22 -24.18
C ASN A 14 -1.59 2.84 -25.00
N TYR A 15 -1.07 1.65 -24.76
CA TYR A 15 0.13 1.19 -25.45
C TYR A 15 -0.11 0.85 -26.94
N SER A 16 -1.34 0.54 -27.35
CA SER A 16 -1.67 0.23 -28.75
C SER A 16 -1.67 1.49 -29.62
N THR A 17 -2.11 2.62 -29.09
CA THR A 17 -2.07 3.93 -29.76
C THR A 17 -0.81 4.73 -29.43
N GLN A 18 0.00 4.25 -28.48
CA GLN A 18 1.17 4.93 -27.95
C GLN A 18 0.90 6.34 -27.41
N GLN A 19 -0.27 6.54 -26.78
CA GLN A 19 -0.72 7.82 -26.25
C GLN A 19 -1.16 7.74 -24.80
N SER A 20 -0.95 8.83 -24.06
CA SER A 20 -1.57 9.03 -22.76
C SER A 20 -3.06 9.32 -22.96
N VAL A 21 -3.90 8.56 -22.25
CA VAL A 21 -5.35 8.76 -22.27
C VAL A 21 -5.72 9.90 -21.30
N VAL A 22 -5.20 9.84 -20.08
CA VAL A 22 -5.43 10.83 -19.03
C VAL A 22 -4.33 10.74 -17.98
N THR A 23 -3.98 11.88 -17.36
CA THR A 23 -3.10 11.95 -16.19
C THR A 23 -3.86 12.59 -15.03
N TYR A 24 -3.91 11.89 -13.89
CA TYR A 24 -4.54 12.36 -12.66
C TYR A 24 -3.49 12.98 -11.76
N LYS A 25 -3.79 14.18 -11.25
CA LYS A 25 -2.92 15.01 -10.41
C LYS A 25 -3.70 15.65 -9.26
N THR A 26 -3.02 16.40 -8.41
CA THR A 26 -3.62 17.19 -7.32
C THR A 26 -4.54 18.30 -7.81
N ASP A 27 -4.31 18.84 -8.99
CA ASP A 27 -5.06 19.91 -9.65
C ASP A 27 -6.10 19.40 -10.67
N SER A 28 -6.32 18.10 -10.74
CA SER A 28 -7.33 17.52 -11.62
C SER A 28 -8.74 17.94 -11.19
N GLU A 29 -9.53 18.50 -12.12
CA GLU A 29 -10.91 18.94 -11.86
C GLU A 29 -11.83 17.81 -11.39
N VAL A 30 -11.61 16.62 -11.93
CA VAL A 30 -12.35 15.40 -11.60
C VAL A 30 -11.48 14.53 -10.72
N LEU A 31 -11.53 14.75 -9.41
CA LEU A 31 -10.88 14.01 -8.33
C LEU A 31 -9.35 14.20 -8.25
N PRO A 32 -8.95 15.20 -7.53
CA PRO A 32 -7.55 15.42 -7.26
C PRO A 32 -6.96 14.28 -6.44
N LEU A 33 -5.78 13.84 -6.82
CA LEU A 33 -4.97 12.98 -5.98
C LEU A 33 -4.52 13.75 -4.72
N PRO A 34 -4.29 13.09 -3.58
CA PRO A 34 -3.76 13.78 -2.40
C PRO A 34 -2.36 14.36 -2.63
N SER A 35 -1.55 13.72 -3.48
CA SER A 35 -0.22 14.18 -3.86
C SER A 35 0.12 13.76 -5.29
N ASN A 36 0.93 14.56 -5.99
CA ASN A 36 1.52 14.19 -7.29
C ASN A 36 2.68 13.21 -7.17
N THR A 37 3.21 13.04 -5.96
CA THR A 37 4.28 12.08 -5.68
C THR A 37 3.69 10.70 -5.44
N ILE A 38 3.73 9.87 -6.47
CA ILE A 38 3.25 8.49 -6.38
C ILE A 38 4.41 7.59 -6.00
N ARG A 39 4.23 6.84 -4.93
CA ARG A 39 5.23 5.93 -4.39
C ARG A 39 5.02 4.49 -4.85
N THR A 40 3.77 4.06 -4.90
CA THR A 40 3.42 2.68 -5.21
C THR A 40 2.04 2.59 -5.85
N ILE A 41 1.85 1.64 -6.74
CA ILE A 41 0.55 1.26 -7.28
C ILE A 41 0.40 -0.26 -7.22
N LEU A 42 -0.81 -0.72 -6.94
CA LEU A 42 -1.18 -2.12 -6.95
C LEU A 42 -2.51 -2.28 -7.68
N LYS A 43 -2.60 -3.25 -8.58
CA LYS A 43 -3.88 -3.74 -9.09
C LYS A 43 -4.23 -5.02 -8.34
N ASP A 44 -5.32 -4.99 -7.55
CA ASP A 44 -5.79 -6.16 -6.81
C ASP A 44 -6.54 -7.16 -7.72
N ARG A 45 -6.89 -8.33 -7.17
CA ARG A 45 -7.61 -9.39 -7.89
C ARG A 45 -9.02 -9.00 -8.30
N GLU A 46 -9.64 -8.00 -7.67
CA GLU A 46 -10.93 -7.43 -8.06
C GLU A 46 -10.80 -6.33 -9.12
N ASN A 47 -9.58 -6.12 -9.63
CA ASN A 47 -9.21 -5.08 -10.58
C ASN A 47 -9.29 -3.64 -10.03
N ASN A 48 -9.40 -3.43 -8.71
CA ASN A 48 -9.23 -2.11 -8.14
C ASN A 48 -7.77 -1.65 -8.31
N LEU A 49 -7.58 -0.36 -8.53
CA LEU A 49 -6.26 0.25 -8.55
C LEU A 49 -6.03 1.00 -7.24
N TRP A 50 -5.10 0.51 -6.44
CA TRP A 50 -4.63 1.13 -5.22
C TRP A 50 -3.44 2.03 -5.54
N VAL A 51 -3.48 3.26 -5.07
CA VAL A 51 -2.43 4.25 -5.33
C VAL A 51 -1.95 4.83 -4.02
N GLY A 52 -0.73 4.49 -3.66
CA GLY A 52 -0.02 5.06 -2.51
C GLY A 52 0.76 6.30 -2.92
N THR A 53 0.45 7.40 -2.26
CA THR A 53 1.08 8.70 -2.50
C THR A 53 1.90 9.15 -1.29
N ALA A 54 2.63 10.24 -1.42
CA ALA A 54 3.33 10.85 -0.29
C ALA A 54 2.38 11.43 0.78
N GLU A 55 1.09 11.59 0.48
CA GLU A 55 0.09 12.21 1.34
C GLU A 55 -1.21 11.41 1.39
N GLY A 56 -1.11 10.08 1.37
CA GLY A 56 -2.23 9.19 1.60
C GLY A 56 -2.46 8.13 0.53
N LEU A 57 -3.48 7.32 0.79
CA LEU A 57 -3.91 6.20 -0.03
C LEU A 57 -5.22 6.53 -0.75
N VAL A 58 -5.28 6.30 -2.06
CA VAL A 58 -6.51 6.36 -2.84
C VAL A 58 -6.75 5.06 -3.59
N VAL A 59 -8.02 4.77 -3.85
CA VAL A 59 -8.44 3.57 -4.57
C VAL A 59 -9.40 3.94 -5.69
N LEU A 60 -9.15 3.40 -6.88
CA LEU A 60 -10.04 3.45 -8.01
C LEU A 60 -10.72 2.08 -8.16
N ASN A 61 -12.04 2.07 -8.10
CA ASN A 61 -12.81 0.83 -8.23
C ASN A 61 -12.62 0.20 -9.63
N GLY A 62 -12.43 -1.10 -9.68
CA GLY A 62 -12.18 -1.83 -10.92
C GLY A 62 -13.28 -1.71 -11.96
N LYS A 63 -14.54 -1.57 -11.54
CA LYS A 63 -15.69 -1.34 -12.43
C LYS A 63 -15.71 0.06 -13.05
N GLU A 64 -15.15 1.05 -12.35
CA GLU A 64 -15.12 2.45 -12.79
C GLU A 64 -13.85 2.80 -13.57
N ARG A 65 -12.85 1.94 -13.55
CA ARG A 65 -11.50 2.19 -14.09
C ARG A 65 -11.46 2.59 -15.56
N PHE A 66 -12.44 2.18 -16.35
CA PHE A 66 -12.53 2.46 -17.77
C PHE A 66 -13.79 3.24 -18.17
N THR A 67 -14.47 3.85 -17.19
CA THR A 67 -15.56 4.78 -17.45
C THR A 67 -15.02 6.12 -17.98
N SER A 68 -15.89 6.97 -18.51
CA SER A 68 -15.53 8.31 -18.96
C SER A 68 -15.07 9.24 -17.82
N SER A 69 -15.41 8.91 -16.58
CA SER A 69 -15.08 9.69 -15.39
C SER A 69 -14.74 8.74 -14.22
N PRO A 70 -13.57 8.10 -14.24
CA PRO A 70 -13.15 7.21 -13.17
C PRO A 70 -12.88 8.01 -11.89
N ILE A 71 -13.32 7.50 -10.74
CA ILE A 71 -13.26 8.22 -9.46
C ILE A 71 -12.24 7.55 -8.52
N PHE A 72 -11.14 8.24 -8.23
CA PHE A 72 -10.25 7.87 -7.11
C PHE A 72 -10.91 8.30 -5.79
N ARG A 73 -11.16 7.33 -4.92
CA ARG A 73 -11.68 7.60 -3.58
C ARG A 73 -10.55 7.58 -2.59
N LYS A 74 -10.47 8.60 -1.72
CA LYS A 74 -9.60 8.53 -0.55
C LYS A 74 -10.01 7.31 0.26
N PHE A 75 -9.05 6.46 0.56
CA PHE A 75 -9.33 5.27 1.35
C PHE A 75 -9.54 5.68 2.81
N SER A 76 -10.78 5.52 3.31
CA SER A 76 -11.17 5.86 4.69
C SER A 76 -11.79 4.67 5.40
N PHE A 77 -11.59 4.61 6.71
CA PHE A 77 -12.30 3.70 7.58
C PHE A 77 -13.49 4.42 8.20
N ALA A 78 -14.69 3.85 8.07
CA ALA A 78 -15.93 4.48 8.52
C ALA A 78 -16.01 4.76 10.05
N THR A 79 -15.11 4.18 10.84
CA THR A 79 -15.23 4.10 12.30
C THR A 79 -14.27 4.97 13.12
N HIS A 80 -13.32 5.69 12.51
CA HIS A 80 -12.32 6.45 13.27
C HIS A 80 -12.14 7.88 12.75
N GLN A 81 -12.37 8.87 13.61
CA GLN A 81 -12.25 10.30 13.30
C GLN A 81 -10.80 10.77 13.06
N ASN A 82 -9.79 9.94 13.40
CA ASN A 82 -8.35 10.23 13.20
C ASN A 82 -7.74 9.21 12.22
N ASN A 83 -8.11 9.31 10.96
CA ASN A 83 -7.68 8.37 9.92
C ASN A 83 -6.33 8.80 9.34
N LEU A 84 -5.23 8.36 9.98
CA LEU A 84 -3.85 8.70 9.58
C LEU A 84 -3.50 8.23 8.16
N LEU A 85 -4.10 7.15 7.65
CA LEU A 85 -3.86 6.69 6.27
C LEU A 85 -4.13 7.73 5.19
N PHE A 86 -4.89 8.79 5.49
CA PHE A 86 -5.12 9.88 4.56
C PHE A 86 -3.96 10.87 4.44
N GLN A 87 -3.05 10.88 5.39
CA GLN A 87 -1.94 11.81 5.46
C GLN A 87 -0.59 11.10 5.47
N ASP A 88 -0.60 9.76 5.57
CA ASP A 88 0.60 8.96 5.62
C ASP A 88 1.30 8.88 4.27
N ASN A 89 2.61 8.89 4.29
CA ASN A 89 3.45 8.61 3.15
C ASN A 89 3.45 7.11 2.87
N ILE A 90 2.67 6.68 1.88
CA ILE A 90 2.47 5.26 1.55
C ILE A 90 3.59 4.80 0.62
N VAL A 91 4.42 3.89 1.08
CA VAL A 91 5.61 3.44 0.35
C VAL A 91 5.46 2.08 -0.30
N HIS A 92 4.59 1.21 0.24
CA HIS A 92 4.36 -0.12 -0.30
C HIS A 92 2.93 -0.58 -0.08
N ILE A 93 2.34 -1.24 -1.07
CA ILE A 93 1.03 -1.89 -0.98
C ILE A 93 1.18 -3.30 -1.52
N ARG A 94 0.65 -4.29 -0.79
CA ARG A 94 0.63 -5.68 -1.19
C ARG A 94 -0.73 -6.31 -0.95
N GLU A 95 -1.23 -7.04 -1.94
CA GLU A 95 -2.34 -7.98 -1.76
C GLU A 95 -1.79 -9.35 -1.39
N ALA A 96 -2.22 -9.88 -0.26
CA ALA A 96 -1.87 -11.22 0.19
C ALA A 96 -2.67 -12.30 -0.57
N LYS A 97 -2.21 -13.56 -0.51
CA LYS A 97 -2.86 -14.70 -1.18
C LYS A 97 -4.33 -14.88 -0.76
N ASN A 98 -4.69 -14.49 0.45
CA ASN A 98 -6.07 -14.53 0.97
C ASN A 98 -6.95 -13.35 0.54
N GLY A 99 -6.40 -12.34 -0.17
CA GLY A 99 -7.11 -11.14 -0.63
C GLY A 99 -7.05 -9.95 0.32
N ASP A 100 -6.43 -10.09 1.47
CA ASP A 100 -6.21 -8.99 2.39
C ASP A 100 -5.12 -8.04 1.85
N ILE A 101 -5.20 -6.76 2.20
CA ILE A 101 -4.26 -5.74 1.73
C ILE A 101 -3.35 -5.29 2.89
N TRP A 102 -2.07 -5.24 2.62
CA TRP A 102 -1.04 -4.74 3.52
C TRP A 102 -0.48 -3.43 2.98
N VAL A 103 -0.46 -2.40 3.82
CA VAL A 103 -0.03 -1.05 3.43
C VAL A 103 1.10 -0.59 4.35
N GLY A 104 2.26 -0.40 3.78
CA GLY A 104 3.45 0.11 4.48
C GLY A 104 3.59 1.61 4.33
N THR A 105 3.95 2.28 5.42
CA THR A 105 4.18 3.71 5.48
C THR A 105 5.64 4.05 5.76
N LEU A 106 6.04 5.27 5.47
CA LEU A 106 7.40 5.73 5.73
C LEU A 106 7.69 5.89 7.23
N ASP A 107 6.69 6.34 8.03
CA ASP A 107 6.91 6.76 9.41
C ASP A 107 5.94 6.17 10.44
N ASN A 108 4.78 5.63 9.99
CA ASN A 108 3.70 5.20 10.87
C ASN A 108 3.52 3.67 10.95
N GLY A 109 4.43 2.89 10.37
CA GLY A 109 4.36 1.44 10.43
C GLY A 109 3.48 0.83 9.35
N LEU A 110 2.75 -0.21 9.69
CA LEU A 110 2.05 -1.10 8.78
C LEU A 110 0.56 -1.12 9.08
N TYR A 111 -0.26 -1.05 8.04
CA TYR A 111 -1.69 -1.29 8.13
C TYR A 111 -2.05 -2.61 7.46
N TYR A 112 -2.82 -3.43 8.16
CA TYR A 112 -3.42 -4.65 7.66
C TYR A 112 -4.90 -4.41 7.43
N LEU A 113 -5.34 -4.52 6.19
CA LEU A 113 -6.72 -4.26 5.76
C LEU A 113 -7.39 -5.59 5.43
N LYS A 114 -8.44 -5.90 6.15
CA LYS A 114 -9.24 -7.10 5.94
C LYS A 114 -10.65 -6.73 5.48
N ARG A 115 -11.10 -7.35 4.39
CA ARG A 115 -12.45 -7.12 3.90
C ARG A 115 -13.47 -7.81 4.78
N ASN A 116 -14.52 -7.10 5.16
CA ASN A 116 -15.67 -7.68 5.83
C ASN A 116 -16.60 -8.29 4.76
N PRO A 117 -16.79 -9.62 4.72
CA PRO A 117 -17.61 -10.26 3.69
C PRO A 117 -19.09 -9.92 3.78
N SER A 118 -19.58 -9.47 4.95
CA SER A 118 -21.00 -9.17 5.18
C SER A 118 -21.36 -7.74 4.75
N THR A 119 -20.49 -6.76 5.00
CA THR A 119 -20.75 -5.34 4.69
C THR A 119 -20.01 -4.85 3.45
N ASN A 120 -19.04 -5.63 2.98
CA ASN A 120 -18.13 -5.27 1.90
C ASN A 120 -17.20 -4.08 2.24
N ASP A 121 -17.17 -3.65 3.50
CA ASP A 121 -16.28 -2.62 4.02
C ASP A 121 -14.92 -3.21 4.42
N TRP A 122 -13.95 -2.34 4.66
CA TRP A 122 -12.63 -2.71 5.14
C TRP A 122 -12.51 -2.47 6.63
N ASN A 123 -12.13 -3.52 7.39
CA ASN A 123 -11.60 -3.39 8.73
C ASN A 123 -10.08 -3.26 8.66
N TYR A 124 -9.47 -2.59 9.63
CA TYR A 124 -8.02 -2.47 9.67
C TYR A 124 -7.43 -2.78 11.04
N GLN A 125 -6.18 -3.20 11.02
CA GLN A 125 -5.30 -3.29 12.17
C GLN A 125 -4.06 -2.44 11.87
N TRP A 126 -3.70 -1.57 12.81
CA TRP A 126 -2.49 -0.78 12.74
C TRP A 126 -1.40 -1.45 13.57
N ILE A 127 -0.26 -1.77 12.96
CA ILE A 127 0.86 -2.48 13.55
C ILE A 127 2.07 -1.55 13.48
N ASN A 128 2.63 -1.24 14.63
CA ASN A 128 3.74 -0.31 14.81
C ASN A 128 4.73 -0.84 15.86
N VAL A 129 5.72 -0.05 16.27
CA VAL A 129 6.70 -0.46 17.26
C VAL A 129 6.09 -0.82 18.62
N GLN A 130 4.98 -0.17 19.04
CA GLN A 130 4.28 -0.52 20.27
C GLN A 130 3.56 -1.88 20.17
N LYS A 131 3.31 -2.34 18.96
CA LYS A 131 2.71 -3.66 18.67
C LYS A 131 3.72 -4.69 18.14
N GLY A 132 5.01 -4.42 18.33
CA GLY A 132 6.09 -5.38 18.12
C GLY A 132 6.85 -5.26 16.80
N LEU A 133 6.59 -4.26 15.93
CA LEU A 133 7.47 -4.00 14.79
C LEU A 133 8.85 -3.53 15.26
N SER A 134 9.88 -3.92 14.53
CA SER A 134 11.25 -3.47 14.76
C SER A 134 11.45 -1.97 14.49
N ASN A 135 10.68 -1.40 13.56
CA ASN A 135 10.68 0.02 13.19
C ASN A 135 9.42 0.40 12.40
N ASN A 136 9.00 1.67 12.47
CA ASN A 136 7.83 2.19 11.75
C ASN A 136 8.11 2.54 10.27
N CYS A 137 9.38 2.67 9.88
CA CYS A 137 9.75 2.92 8.49
C CYS A 137 9.72 1.61 7.69
N ILE A 138 8.66 1.41 6.91
CA ILE A 138 8.51 0.21 6.08
C ILE A 138 9.29 0.40 4.78
N LYS A 139 10.03 -0.62 4.36
CA LYS A 139 10.80 -0.64 3.12
C LYS A 139 10.20 -1.57 2.07
N ALA A 140 9.76 -2.74 2.50
CA ALA A 140 9.16 -3.74 1.62
C ALA A 140 8.22 -4.66 2.38
N ILE A 141 7.25 -5.23 1.67
CA ILE A 141 6.31 -6.22 2.18
C ILE A 141 6.28 -7.38 1.20
N SER A 142 6.46 -8.60 1.69
CA SER A 142 6.37 -9.84 0.92
C SER A 142 5.55 -10.89 1.68
N GLU A 143 5.12 -11.93 0.99
CA GLU A 143 4.41 -13.07 1.58
C GLU A 143 5.12 -14.35 1.18
N ASP A 144 5.43 -15.21 2.14
CA ASP A 144 6.06 -16.51 1.87
C ASP A 144 5.03 -17.59 1.49
N ASN A 145 5.56 -18.79 1.21
CA ASN A 145 4.72 -19.93 0.83
C ASN A 145 3.84 -20.45 1.96
N ASN A 146 4.15 -20.10 3.20
CA ASN A 146 3.38 -20.44 4.40
C ASN A 146 2.41 -19.34 4.80
N SER A 147 2.24 -18.32 3.95
CA SER A 147 1.38 -17.14 4.16
C SER A 147 1.81 -16.23 5.31
N PHE A 148 3.04 -16.33 5.81
CA PHE A 148 3.60 -15.31 6.68
C PHE A 148 3.93 -14.06 5.90
N ILE A 149 3.68 -12.90 6.50
CA ILE A 149 4.02 -11.61 5.91
C ILE A 149 5.39 -11.17 6.42
N TRP A 150 6.28 -10.91 5.49
CA TRP A 150 7.63 -10.44 5.74
C TRP A 150 7.72 -8.94 5.48
N VAL A 151 8.16 -8.19 6.47
CA VAL A 151 8.21 -6.74 6.43
C VAL A 151 9.62 -6.26 6.72
N ALA A 152 10.28 -5.73 5.72
CA ALA A 152 11.58 -5.09 5.85
C ALA A 152 11.43 -3.66 6.37
N THR A 153 12.31 -3.27 7.28
CA THR A 153 12.31 -1.94 7.92
C THR A 153 13.74 -1.38 8.02
N ASN A 154 13.90 -0.19 8.59
CA ASN A 154 15.22 0.36 8.92
C ASN A 154 15.93 -0.35 10.10
N LYS A 155 15.25 -1.26 10.84
CA LYS A 155 15.82 -1.91 12.04
C LYS A 155 15.56 -3.41 12.10
N GLY A 156 15.59 -4.08 10.96
CA GLY A 156 15.44 -5.52 10.88
C GLY A 156 14.28 -5.96 9.99
N LEU A 157 14.18 -7.27 9.85
CA LEU A 157 13.15 -7.96 9.09
C LEU A 157 12.13 -8.54 10.07
N ASN A 158 10.85 -8.27 9.82
CA ASN A 158 9.75 -8.74 10.65
C ASN A 158 8.99 -9.84 9.92
N ARG A 159 8.71 -10.95 10.58
CA ARG A 159 7.78 -11.97 10.11
C ARG A 159 6.50 -11.90 10.93
N ILE A 160 5.39 -11.69 10.27
CA ILE A 160 4.07 -11.50 10.88
C ILE A 160 3.19 -12.69 10.51
N ASP A 161 2.57 -13.28 11.52
CA ASP A 161 1.49 -14.24 11.33
C ASP A 161 0.18 -13.45 11.05
N PRO A 162 -0.44 -13.58 9.87
CA PRO A 162 -1.63 -12.78 9.54
C PRO A 162 -2.88 -13.20 10.33
N GLN A 163 -2.87 -14.36 10.99
CA GLN A 163 -4.01 -14.83 11.81
C GLN A 163 -3.97 -14.26 13.23
N THR A 164 -2.78 -14.24 13.82
CA THR A 164 -2.58 -13.81 15.21
C THR A 164 -2.02 -12.40 15.35
N LEU A 165 -1.46 -11.86 14.26
CA LEU A 165 -0.68 -10.62 14.18
C LEU A 165 0.57 -10.62 15.08
N SER A 166 1.02 -11.80 15.51
CA SER A 166 2.27 -11.94 16.23
C SER A 166 3.45 -11.61 15.32
N VAL A 167 4.40 -10.85 15.85
CA VAL A 167 5.59 -10.38 15.13
C VAL A 167 6.82 -11.08 15.67
N LYS A 168 7.62 -11.68 14.78
CA LYS A 168 8.98 -12.15 15.08
C LYS A 168 9.97 -11.28 14.32
N ILE A 169 10.93 -10.70 15.04
CA ILE A 169 11.98 -9.84 14.47
C ILE A 169 13.23 -10.67 14.20
N TYR A 170 13.89 -10.39 13.08
CA TYR A 170 15.19 -10.90 12.71
C TYR A 170 16.16 -9.72 12.50
N GLN A 171 17.38 -9.86 13.01
CA GLN A 171 18.43 -8.84 12.96
C GLN A 171 19.80 -9.47 12.64
N LEU A 172 20.88 -8.67 12.69
CA LEU A 172 22.26 -9.14 12.45
C LEU A 172 22.59 -10.39 13.27
N ASN A 173 22.16 -10.46 14.53
CA ASN A 173 22.41 -11.59 15.42
C ASN A 173 21.67 -12.88 14.99
N ASP A 174 20.68 -12.75 14.12
CA ASP A 174 19.92 -13.87 13.52
C ASP A 174 20.45 -14.26 12.14
N GLY A 175 21.60 -13.69 11.73
CA GLY A 175 22.27 -14.02 10.48
C GLY A 175 21.95 -13.12 9.29
N LEU A 176 21.27 -11.99 9.48
CA LEU A 176 21.09 -11.00 8.43
C LEU A 176 22.41 -10.26 8.14
N ALA A 177 22.61 -9.87 6.88
CA ALA A 177 23.79 -9.10 6.47
C ALA A 177 23.76 -7.64 7.00
N ASN A 178 22.57 -7.07 7.20
CA ASN A 178 22.34 -5.74 7.77
C ASN A 178 20.94 -5.69 8.41
N ASN A 179 20.73 -4.72 9.30
CA ASN A 179 19.42 -4.41 9.87
C ASN A 179 18.63 -3.42 9.00
N GLU A 180 19.30 -2.64 8.17
CA GLU A 180 18.66 -1.65 7.29
C GLU A 180 18.48 -2.22 5.89
N PHE A 181 17.28 -2.09 5.34
CA PHE A 181 16.92 -2.60 4.02
C PHE A 181 16.63 -1.46 3.05
N SER A 182 16.95 -1.68 1.78
CA SER A 182 16.59 -0.77 0.68
C SER A 182 15.09 -0.85 0.37
N GLU A 183 14.53 0.23 -0.15
CA GLU A 183 13.14 0.27 -0.59
C GLU A 183 12.91 -0.75 -1.72
N ARG A 184 11.83 -1.54 -1.60
CA ARG A 184 11.40 -2.54 -2.59
C ARG A 184 12.45 -3.60 -2.94
N ALA A 185 13.44 -3.79 -2.11
CA ALA A 185 14.45 -4.84 -2.29
C ALA A 185 13.92 -6.19 -1.77
N TYR A 186 13.11 -6.85 -2.58
CA TYR A 186 12.60 -8.20 -2.33
C TYR A 186 12.41 -8.95 -3.65
N ILE A 187 12.36 -10.26 -3.56
CA ILE A 187 12.00 -11.17 -4.66
C ILE A 187 10.86 -12.08 -4.20
N GLU A 188 9.98 -12.46 -5.11
CA GLU A 188 8.87 -13.39 -4.90
C GLU A 188 9.15 -14.75 -5.55
#